data_3797b12dbc2037f8079fdfaa7fa0d37c
#
_entry.id   3797b12dbc2037f8079fdfaa7fa0d37c
#
_cell.length_a   1.000
_cell.length_b   1.000
_cell.length_c   1.000
_cell.angle_alpha   90.00
_cell.angle_beta   90.00
_cell.angle_gamma   90.00
#
_symmetry.space_group_name_H-M   'P 1'
#
loop_
_entity.id
_entity.type
_entity.pdbx_description
1 polymer ?
#
loop_
_entity_poly.entity_id
_entity_poly.type
_entity_poly.pdbx_seq_one_letter_code
_entity_poly.pdbx_strand_id
1 'polypeptide(L)'
;YKDYNWMMEFTENLLEYCATKVNDTTDTTFGEHKISFKAPYARVTMTQSIIDFTGFDISGKTEAELFAAAKEMGIDVDETMGKGKLIDEIFGAKCEGNYIQPTFITDYPKEMSPLCKQHRDNPDLTERFELMVCGKEIANAYSELNDPIDQRERFEAQMALAEKGDDEANGIIDEDFLRALEYGMPPTSGLGIGMDRLIMFLTNNASIQEVLFFPQMRPEKKVTYELTEDEKFIVSLLEKENSQPIGALKDKSALSGKKWDAAMKGLAKHGLTKVVVDGDNKLVVLG
;
A
#
# COMPACT_ATOMS: atom_id res chain seq x y z
N TYR A 1 -19.13 -23.11 8.92
CA TYR A 1 -19.40 -24.24 8.04
C TYR A 1 -19.57 -23.82 6.58
N LYS A 2 -18.73 -22.86 6.12
CA LYS A 2 -18.65 -22.36 4.75
C LYS A 2 -17.23 -22.49 4.24
N ASP A 3 -17.06 -22.44 2.93
CA ASP A 3 -15.77 -22.48 2.24
C ASP A 3 -15.55 -21.24 1.38
N TYR A 4 -14.41 -21.18 0.69
CA TYR A 4 -14.04 -20.06 -0.14
C TYR A 4 -14.98 -19.83 -1.33
N ASN A 5 -15.65 -20.86 -1.85
CA ASN A 5 -16.62 -20.71 -2.93
C ASN A 5 -17.85 -19.91 -2.48
N TRP A 6 -18.40 -20.25 -1.30
CA TRP A 6 -19.48 -19.49 -0.71
C TRP A 6 -19.02 -18.06 -0.39
N MET A 7 -17.76 -17.89 0.03
CA MET A 7 -17.21 -16.59 0.36
C MET A 7 -17.06 -15.69 -0.89
N MET A 8 -16.75 -16.25 -2.06
CA MET A 8 -16.79 -15.49 -3.33
C MET A 8 -18.19 -14.95 -3.59
N GLU A 9 -19.22 -15.80 -3.51
CA GLU A 9 -20.63 -15.38 -3.69
C GLU A 9 -21.07 -14.33 -2.66
N PHE A 10 -20.64 -14.49 -1.42
CA PHE A 10 -20.92 -13.50 -0.37
C PHE A 10 -20.23 -12.17 -0.67
N THR A 11 -18.98 -12.19 -1.09
CA THR A 11 -18.18 -10.99 -1.38
C THR A 11 -18.76 -10.20 -2.54
N GLU A 12 -19.07 -10.86 -3.67
CA GLU A 12 -19.65 -10.18 -4.84
C GLU A 12 -21.01 -9.56 -4.52
N ASN A 13 -21.87 -10.26 -3.78
CA ASN A 13 -23.18 -9.73 -3.35
C ASN A 13 -23.04 -8.57 -2.37
N LEU A 14 -22.07 -8.63 -1.43
CA LEU A 14 -21.80 -7.55 -0.49
C LEU A 14 -21.32 -6.29 -1.21
N LEU A 15 -20.41 -6.41 -2.16
CA LEU A 15 -19.87 -5.26 -2.89
C LEU A 15 -20.92 -4.66 -3.85
N GLU A 16 -21.72 -5.49 -4.52
CA GLU A 16 -22.88 -5.01 -5.30
C GLU A 16 -23.85 -4.23 -4.43
N TYR A 17 -24.16 -4.74 -3.23
CA TYR A 17 -25.02 -4.05 -2.27
C TYR A 17 -24.43 -2.70 -1.85
N CYS A 18 -23.13 -2.67 -1.51
CA CYS A 18 -22.44 -1.43 -1.12
C CYS A 18 -22.44 -0.39 -2.25
N ALA A 19 -22.11 -0.80 -3.47
CA ALA A 19 -22.11 0.09 -4.64
C ALA A 19 -23.53 0.67 -4.88
N THR A 20 -24.55 -0.18 -4.85
CA THR A 20 -25.94 0.26 -5.02
C THR A 20 -26.39 1.21 -3.92
N LYS A 21 -25.97 0.99 -2.66
CA LYS A 21 -26.35 1.85 -1.53
C LYS A 21 -25.65 3.20 -1.53
N VAL A 22 -24.42 3.26 -2.03
CA VAL A 22 -23.62 4.50 -2.05
C VAL A 22 -23.92 5.33 -3.30
N ASN A 23 -24.07 4.69 -4.46
CA ASN A 23 -24.12 5.37 -5.75
C ASN A 23 -25.47 5.24 -6.48
N ASP A 24 -26.48 4.57 -5.89
CA ASP A 24 -27.77 4.21 -6.52
C ASP A 24 -27.61 3.35 -7.81
N THR A 25 -26.43 2.81 -8.05
CA THR A 25 -26.08 1.97 -9.20
C THR A 25 -24.94 1.02 -8.82
N THR A 26 -24.80 -0.08 -9.56
CA THR A 26 -23.65 -0.99 -9.43
C THR A 26 -22.39 -0.48 -10.14
N ASP A 27 -22.54 0.51 -11.01
CA ASP A 27 -21.47 1.04 -11.82
C ASP A 27 -20.83 2.25 -11.14
N THR A 28 -19.49 2.27 -11.09
CA THR A 28 -18.68 3.38 -10.58
C THR A 28 -17.63 3.81 -11.59
N THR A 29 -16.98 4.93 -11.32
CA THR A 29 -15.80 5.37 -12.09
C THR A 29 -14.61 5.49 -11.14
N PHE A 30 -13.44 5.04 -11.57
CA PHE A 30 -12.20 5.25 -10.85
C PHE A 30 -11.11 5.72 -11.83
N GLY A 31 -10.74 6.98 -11.75
CA GLY A 31 -9.92 7.63 -12.76
C GLY A 31 -10.59 7.59 -14.13
N GLU A 32 -9.95 6.97 -15.11
CA GLU A 32 -10.47 6.81 -16.48
C GLU A 32 -11.30 5.52 -16.67
N HIS A 33 -11.31 4.63 -15.67
CA HIS A 33 -11.94 3.32 -15.77
C HIS A 33 -13.38 3.34 -15.25
N LYS A 34 -14.27 2.74 -16.04
CA LYS A 34 -15.62 2.39 -15.61
C LYS A 34 -15.59 0.99 -15.02
N ILE A 35 -16.09 0.84 -13.80
CA ILE A 35 -16.11 -0.41 -13.04
C ILE A 35 -17.57 -0.79 -12.78
N SER A 36 -17.91 -2.05 -12.98
CA SER A 36 -19.22 -2.59 -12.59
C SER A 36 -19.05 -3.58 -11.45
N PHE A 37 -19.67 -3.26 -10.31
CA PHE A 37 -19.75 -4.16 -9.15
C PHE A 37 -20.95 -5.10 -9.24
N LYS A 38 -21.53 -5.28 -10.41
CA LYS A 38 -22.65 -6.20 -10.62
C LYS A 38 -22.15 -7.66 -10.63
N ALA A 39 -22.71 -8.48 -9.76
CA ALA A 39 -22.44 -9.92 -9.73
C ALA A 39 -23.04 -10.65 -10.95
N PRO A 40 -22.50 -11.82 -11.37
CA PRO A 40 -21.29 -12.47 -10.82
C PRO A 40 -19.99 -11.88 -11.41
N TYR A 41 -18.89 -11.94 -10.63
CA TYR A 41 -17.57 -11.53 -11.07
C TYR A 41 -16.86 -12.66 -11.81
N ALA A 42 -15.89 -12.30 -12.67
CA ALA A 42 -15.00 -13.27 -13.31
C ALA A 42 -14.15 -14.03 -12.27
N ARG A 43 -13.84 -15.28 -12.57
CA ARG A 43 -13.00 -16.15 -11.74
C ARG A 43 -11.90 -16.73 -12.62
N VAL A 44 -10.64 -16.50 -12.25
CA VAL A 44 -9.47 -16.94 -12.99
C VAL A 44 -8.48 -17.54 -11.99
N THR A 45 -7.94 -18.73 -12.29
CA THR A 45 -6.90 -19.29 -11.42
C THR A 45 -5.60 -18.52 -11.58
N MET A 46 -4.76 -18.43 -10.52
CA MET A 46 -3.45 -17.78 -10.60
C MET A 46 -2.60 -18.37 -11.73
N THR A 47 -2.57 -19.68 -11.86
CA THR A 47 -1.84 -20.35 -12.95
C THR A 47 -2.34 -19.91 -14.33
N GLN A 48 -3.66 -19.91 -14.54
CA GLN A 48 -4.23 -19.49 -15.82
C GLN A 48 -3.94 -18.02 -16.11
N SER A 49 -4.02 -17.15 -15.10
CA SER A 49 -3.65 -15.74 -15.22
C SER A 49 -2.21 -15.57 -15.73
N ILE A 50 -1.26 -16.27 -15.12
CA ILE A 50 0.14 -16.20 -15.54
C ILE A 50 0.32 -16.73 -16.97
N ILE A 51 -0.33 -17.83 -17.33
CA ILE A 51 -0.29 -18.35 -18.71
C ILE A 51 -0.85 -17.31 -19.69
N ASP A 52 -1.99 -16.72 -19.41
CA ASP A 52 -2.67 -15.79 -20.31
C ASP A 52 -1.83 -14.53 -20.61
N PHE A 53 -1.11 -14.00 -19.62
CA PHE A 53 -0.34 -12.77 -19.77
C PHE A 53 1.13 -12.98 -20.11
N THR A 54 1.71 -14.15 -19.83
CA THR A 54 3.14 -14.41 -20.04
C THR A 54 3.44 -15.56 -20.99
N GLY A 55 2.48 -16.44 -21.21
CA GLY A 55 2.68 -17.71 -21.92
C GLY A 55 3.43 -18.76 -21.10
N PHE A 56 3.76 -18.49 -19.83
CA PHE A 56 4.53 -19.38 -18.97
C PHE A 56 3.61 -20.16 -18.02
N ASP A 57 3.70 -21.49 -18.04
CA ASP A 57 2.99 -22.37 -17.13
C ASP A 57 3.85 -22.66 -15.89
N ILE A 58 3.38 -22.23 -14.73
CA ILE A 58 4.06 -22.45 -13.44
C ILE A 58 3.83 -23.83 -12.85
N SER A 59 2.92 -24.63 -13.41
CA SER A 59 2.54 -25.95 -12.87
C SER A 59 3.74 -26.90 -12.83
N GLY A 60 4.03 -27.45 -11.65
CA GLY A 60 5.13 -28.38 -11.43
C GLY A 60 6.53 -27.81 -11.58
N LYS A 61 6.67 -26.48 -11.75
CA LYS A 61 7.98 -25.83 -11.89
C LYS A 61 8.75 -25.83 -10.57
N THR A 62 10.05 -26.02 -10.69
CA THR A 62 11.00 -25.85 -9.58
C THR A 62 11.32 -24.39 -9.31
N GLU A 63 11.85 -24.08 -8.12
CA GLU A 63 12.31 -22.74 -7.74
C GLU A 63 13.31 -22.18 -8.77
N ALA A 64 14.26 -23.01 -9.23
CA ALA A 64 15.27 -22.59 -10.23
C ALA A 64 14.66 -22.25 -11.60
N GLU A 65 13.64 -23.00 -12.05
CA GLU A 65 12.94 -22.70 -13.31
C GLU A 65 12.11 -21.41 -13.21
N LEU A 66 11.46 -21.17 -12.07
CA LEU A 66 10.70 -19.94 -11.81
C LEU A 66 11.63 -18.73 -11.74
N PHE A 67 12.77 -18.87 -11.05
CA PHE A 67 13.78 -17.82 -10.98
C PHE A 67 14.32 -17.45 -12.37
N ALA A 68 14.67 -18.45 -13.18
CA ALA A 68 15.14 -18.22 -14.55
C ALA A 68 14.07 -17.52 -15.42
N ALA A 69 12.81 -17.96 -15.34
CA ALA A 69 11.70 -17.36 -16.06
C ALA A 69 11.44 -15.91 -15.62
N ALA A 70 11.46 -15.61 -14.31
CA ALA A 70 11.31 -14.26 -13.80
C ALA A 70 12.42 -13.32 -14.31
N LYS A 71 13.67 -13.78 -14.31
CA LYS A 71 14.81 -13.02 -14.88
C LYS A 71 14.65 -12.77 -16.38
N GLU A 72 14.21 -13.78 -17.16
CA GLU A 72 13.94 -13.63 -18.59
C GLU A 72 12.82 -12.62 -18.87
N MET A 73 11.81 -12.56 -17.99
CA MET A 73 10.72 -11.59 -18.05
C MET A 73 11.16 -10.17 -17.60
N GLY A 74 12.41 -10.00 -17.12
CA GLY A 74 12.93 -8.72 -16.64
C GLY A 74 12.41 -8.31 -15.27
N ILE A 75 12.01 -9.29 -14.45
CA ILE A 75 11.54 -9.07 -13.06
C ILE A 75 12.76 -9.08 -12.13
N ASP A 76 12.80 -8.17 -11.18
CA ASP A 76 13.87 -8.09 -10.19
C ASP A 76 13.62 -9.12 -9.09
N VAL A 77 14.37 -10.21 -9.12
CA VAL A 77 14.31 -11.31 -8.14
C VAL A 77 15.72 -11.69 -7.69
N ASP A 78 15.85 -12.19 -6.49
CA ASP A 78 17.13 -12.62 -5.88
C ASP A 78 17.07 -14.08 -5.40
N GLU A 79 18.23 -14.63 -5.02
CA GLU A 79 18.40 -16.04 -4.65
C GLU A 79 17.81 -16.41 -3.27
N THR A 80 17.32 -15.42 -2.49
CA THR A 80 16.68 -15.66 -1.20
C THR A 80 15.20 -16.00 -1.36
N MET A 81 14.61 -15.61 -2.50
CA MET A 81 13.19 -15.79 -2.79
C MET A 81 12.84 -17.28 -2.99
N GLY A 82 11.93 -17.78 -2.18
CA GLY A 82 11.36 -19.10 -2.35
C GLY A 82 10.36 -19.19 -3.52
N LYS A 83 9.94 -20.41 -3.84
CA LYS A 83 9.01 -20.70 -4.95
C LYS A 83 7.75 -19.85 -4.91
N GLY A 84 7.13 -19.70 -3.74
CA GLY A 84 5.91 -18.90 -3.57
C GLY A 84 6.13 -17.44 -3.94
N LYS A 85 7.19 -16.82 -3.40
CA LYS A 85 7.52 -15.41 -3.68
C LYS A 85 7.85 -15.16 -5.15
N LEU A 86 8.57 -16.08 -5.81
CA LEU A 86 8.85 -15.98 -7.24
C LEU A 86 7.57 -15.98 -8.09
N ILE A 87 6.58 -16.79 -7.73
CA ILE A 87 5.27 -16.82 -8.41
C ILE A 87 4.53 -15.50 -8.18
N ASP A 88 4.56 -14.98 -6.95
CA ASP A 88 3.94 -13.70 -6.59
C ASP A 88 4.54 -12.53 -7.37
N GLU A 89 5.86 -12.45 -7.46
CA GLU A 89 6.57 -11.44 -8.24
C GLU A 89 6.21 -11.51 -9.74
N ILE A 90 6.09 -12.72 -10.30
CA ILE A 90 5.66 -12.90 -11.70
C ILE A 90 4.22 -12.39 -11.88
N PHE A 91 3.31 -12.77 -10.97
CA PHE A 91 1.92 -12.35 -11.01
C PHE A 91 1.78 -10.82 -10.86
N GLY A 92 2.39 -10.24 -9.84
CA GLY A 92 2.36 -8.80 -9.57
C GLY A 92 2.90 -7.98 -10.73
N ALA A 93 4.06 -8.37 -11.29
CA ALA A 93 4.69 -7.63 -12.36
C ALA A 93 3.98 -7.75 -13.72
N LYS A 94 3.31 -8.88 -14.02
CA LYS A 94 2.80 -9.17 -15.38
C LYS A 94 1.28 -9.27 -15.47
N CYS A 95 0.60 -9.63 -14.39
CA CYS A 95 -0.82 -9.98 -14.45
C CYS A 95 -1.71 -8.97 -13.72
N GLU A 96 -1.34 -8.58 -12.50
CA GLU A 96 -2.17 -7.81 -11.57
C GLU A 96 -2.75 -6.54 -12.20
N GLY A 97 -1.92 -5.73 -12.85
CA GLY A 97 -2.30 -4.46 -13.45
C GLY A 97 -3.34 -4.56 -14.60
N ASN A 98 -3.59 -5.75 -15.12
CA ASN A 98 -4.53 -5.95 -16.23
C ASN A 98 -5.98 -6.16 -15.79
N TYR A 99 -6.22 -6.43 -14.51
CA TYR A 99 -7.57 -6.67 -13.97
C TYR A 99 -8.28 -5.37 -13.61
N ILE A 100 -8.97 -4.78 -14.59
CA ILE A 100 -9.73 -3.53 -14.38
C ILE A 100 -11.08 -3.81 -13.73
N GLN A 101 -11.84 -4.80 -14.25
CA GLN A 101 -13.12 -5.21 -13.69
C GLN A 101 -12.92 -6.14 -12.49
N PRO A 102 -13.86 -6.16 -11.52
CA PRO A 102 -13.81 -7.09 -10.40
C PRO A 102 -13.59 -8.52 -10.88
N THR A 103 -12.47 -9.11 -10.50
CA THR A 103 -12.06 -10.46 -10.90
C THR A 103 -11.46 -11.18 -9.71
N PHE A 104 -12.00 -12.35 -9.40
CA PHE A 104 -11.41 -13.25 -8.42
C PHE A 104 -10.23 -14.00 -9.05
N ILE A 105 -9.06 -13.86 -8.43
CA ILE A 105 -7.92 -14.72 -8.69
C ILE A 105 -7.97 -15.83 -7.67
N THR A 106 -8.01 -17.10 -8.12
CA THR A 106 -8.24 -18.27 -7.26
C THR A 106 -7.08 -19.25 -7.30
N ASP A 107 -7.12 -20.22 -6.41
CA ASP A 107 -6.28 -21.41 -6.44
C ASP A 107 -4.78 -21.08 -6.36
N TYR A 108 -4.45 -20.34 -5.30
CA TYR A 108 -3.08 -19.92 -4.99
C TYR A 108 -2.20 -21.11 -4.64
N PRO A 109 -0.93 -21.12 -5.06
CA PRO A 109 0.04 -22.12 -4.64
C PRO A 109 0.15 -22.24 -3.12
N LYS A 110 0.35 -23.45 -2.64
CA LYS A 110 0.44 -23.78 -1.21
C LYS A 110 1.54 -22.98 -0.50
N GLU A 111 2.65 -22.76 -1.17
CA GLU A 111 3.80 -22.03 -0.65
C GLU A 111 3.53 -20.56 -0.35
N MET A 112 2.56 -19.94 -1.05
CA MET A 112 2.16 -18.54 -0.85
C MET A 112 1.10 -18.37 0.25
N SER A 113 0.58 -19.46 0.82
CA SER A 113 -0.67 -19.41 1.58
C SER A 113 -0.58 -20.23 2.87
N PRO A 114 0.25 -19.85 3.85
CA PRO A 114 0.56 -20.69 5.01
C PRO A 114 -0.64 -20.94 5.94
N LEU A 115 -1.68 -20.11 5.89
CA LEU A 115 -2.87 -20.23 6.75
C LEU A 115 -4.11 -20.77 6.02
N CYS A 116 -3.95 -21.05 4.72
CA CYS A 116 -5.07 -21.46 3.88
C CYS A 116 -5.18 -22.99 3.80
N LYS A 117 -6.41 -23.48 3.83
CA LYS A 117 -6.68 -24.90 3.67
C LYS A 117 -6.23 -25.40 2.30
N GLN A 118 -5.63 -26.59 2.26
CA GLN A 118 -5.26 -27.27 1.02
C GLN A 118 -6.49 -27.44 0.12
N HIS A 119 -6.31 -27.19 -1.18
CA HIS A 119 -7.37 -27.36 -2.18
C HIS A 119 -7.81 -28.84 -2.24
N ARG A 120 -9.12 -29.07 -2.29
CA ARG A 120 -9.73 -30.42 -2.20
C ARG A 120 -9.36 -31.36 -3.35
N ASP A 121 -9.04 -30.80 -4.53
CA ASP A 121 -8.75 -31.57 -5.74
C ASP A 121 -7.27 -31.51 -6.15
N ASN A 122 -6.48 -30.59 -5.60
CA ASN A 122 -5.07 -30.43 -5.93
C ASN A 122 -4.24 -30.06 -4.69
N PRO A 123 -3.39 -30.96 -4.18
CA PRO A 123 -2.63 -30.74 -2.94
C PRO A 123 -1.56 -29.63 -3.04
N ASP A 124 -1.19 -29.19 -4.25
CA ASP A 124 -0.20 -28.13 -4.46
C ASP A 124 -0.82 -26.73 -4.40
N LEU A 125 -2.15 -26.66 -4.32
CA LEU A 125 -2.93 -25.42 -4.29
C LEU A 125 -3.67 -25.25 -2.97
N THR A 126 -4.24 -24.07 -2.77
CA THR A 126 -5.07 -23.73 -1.62
C THR A 126 -6.43 -23.19 -2.03
N GLU A 127 -7.43 -23.39 -1.16
CA GLU A 127 -8.76 -22.81 -1.30
C GLU A 127 -8.73 -21.32 -0.89
N ARG A 128 -8.09 -20.47 -1.73
CA ARG A 128 -7.91 -19.03 -1.53
C ARG A 128 -8.32 -18.26 -2.76
N PHE A 129 -8.81 -17.06 -2.55
CA PHE A 129 -8.95 -16.06 -3.60
C PHE A 129 -8.51 -14.67 -3.13
N GLU A 130 -8.09 -13.87 -4.09
CA GLU A 130 -8.02 -12.42 -3.97
C GLU A 130 -8.95 -11.78 -5.00
N LEU A 131 -9.59 -10.68 -4.62
CA LEU A 131 -10.43 -9.91 -5.54
C LEU A 131 -9.66 -8.70 -6.04
N MET A 132 -9.40 -8.69 -7.34
CA MET A 132 -8.70 -7.62 -8.03
C MET A 132 -9.67 -6.64 -8.69
N VAL A 133 -9.39 -5.33 -8.52
CA VAL A 133 -10.12 -4.25 -9.19
C VAL A 133 -9.13 -3.14 -9.55
N CYS A 134 -9.07 -2.72 -10.79
CA CYS A 134 -8.13 -1.71 -11.29
C CYS A 134 -6.67 -1.99 -10.88
N GLY A 135 -6.22 -3.24 -11.01
CA GLY A 135 -4.87 -3.66 -10.64
C GLY A 135 -4.58 -3.54 -9.14
N LYS A 136 -5.58 -3.66 -8.29
CA LYS A 136 -5.43 -3.61 -6.82
C LYS A 136 -6.27 -4.68 -6.16
N GLU A 137 -5.66 -5.41 -5.23
CA GLU A 137 -6.38 -6.30 -4.31
C GLU A 137 -7.30 -5.46 -3.41
N ILE A 138 -8.59 -5.81 -3.36
CA ILE A 138 -9.57 -5.20 -2.46
C ILE A 138 -10.15 -6.18 -1.44
N ALA A 139 -10.03 -7.48 -1.69
CA ALA A 139 -10.42 -8.50 -0.73
C ALA A 139 -9.53 -9.74 -0.88
N ASN A 140 -9.32 -10.44 0.23
CA ASN A 140 -8.59 -11.70 0.32
C ASN A 140 -9.36 -12.64 1.25
N ALA A 141 -9.60 -13.85 0.82
CA ALA A 141 -10.35 -14.83 1.60
C ALA A 141 -9.92 -16.26 1.27
N TYR A 142 -10.12 -17.13 2.22
CA TYR A 142 -9.79 -18.55 2.07
C TYR A 142 -10.62 -19.42 3.00
N SER A 143 -10.69 -20.72 2.67
CA SER A 143 -11.04 -21.73 3.64
C SER A 143 -9.92 -21.83 4.66
N GLU A 144 -10.23 -21.66 5.94
CA GLU A 144 -9.23 -21.64 7.00
C GLU A 144 -8.58 -23.03 7.15
N LEU A 145 -7.25 -23.05 7.30
CA LEU A 145 -6.53 -24.25 7.64
C LEU A 145 -6.83 -24.61 9.09
N ASN A 146 -7.50 -25.73 9.29
CA ASN A 146 -7.98 -26.19 10.61
C ASN A 146 -7.37 -27.53 11.04
N ASP A 147 -6.33 -27.99 10.34
CA ASP A 147 -5.52 -29.14 10.72
C ASP A 147 -4.24 -28.66 11.41
N PRO A 148 -4.06 -28.94 12.72
CA PRO A 148 -2.87 -28.47 13.46
C PRO A 148 -1.57 -29.13 12.97
N ILE A 149 -1.63 -30.31 12.36
CA ILE A 149 -0.44 -31.02 11.84
C ILE A 149 0.04 -30.33 10.56
N ASP A 150 -0.85 -30.13 9.57
CA ASP A 150 -0.52 -29.38 8.34
C ASP A 150 -0.09 -27.93 8.68
N GLN A 151 -0.75 -27.28 9.65
CA GLN A 151 -0.38 -25.95 10.06
C GLN A 151 1.04 -25.87 10.64
N ARG A 152 1.45 -26.86 11.44
CA ARG A 152 2.83 -26.93 11.95
C ARG A 152 3.84 -27.07 10.81
N GLU A 153 3.58 -27.96 9.87
CA GLU A 153 4.44 -28.16 8.68
C GLU A 153 4.60 -26.86 7.87
N ARG A 154 3.51 -26.07 7.73
CA ARG A 154 3.56 -24.77 7.06
C ARG A 154 4.42 -23.77 7.80
N PHE A 155 4.30 -23.67 9.13
CA PHE A 155 5.12 -22.79 9.95
C PHE A 155 6.60 -23.18 9.91
N GLU A 156 6.91 -24.47 9.94
CA GLU A 156 8.29 -24.97 9.80
C GLU A 156 8.88 -24.62 8.42
N ALA A 157 8.08 -24.73 7.36
CA ALA A 157 8.49 -24.32 6.02
C ALA A 157 8.74 -22.79 5.92
N GLN A 158 7.89 -21.97 6.53
CA GLN A 158 8.08 -20.51 6.61
C GLN A 158 9.36 -20.14 7.40
N MET A 159 9.61 -20.83 8.52
CA MET A 159 10.82 -20.61 9.31
C MET A 159 12.08 -20.93 8.50
N ALA A 160 12.07 -22.02 7.71
CA ALA A 160 13.19 -22.36 6.83
C ALA A 160 13.43 -21.33 5.73
N LEU A 161 12.38 -20.67 5.20
CA LEU A 161 12.51 -19.56 4.25
C LEU A 161 13.10 -18.31 4.92
N ALA A 162 12.64 -17.96 6.12
CA ALA A 162 13.18 -16.86 6.89
C ALA A 162 14.69 -17.04 7.19
N GLU A 163 15.14 -18.27 7.50
CA GLU A 163 16.55 -18.60 7.70
C GLU A 163 17.39 -18.44 6.42
N LYS A 164 16.79 -18.59 5.23
CA LYS A 164 17.44 -18.28 3.94
C LYS A 164 17.55 -16.80 3.65
N GLY A 165 16.84 -15.95 4.40
CA GLY A 165 16.83 -14.50 4.23
C GLY A 165 15.60 -13.94 3.52
N ASP A 166 14.55 -14.73 3.35
CA ASP A 166 13.25 -14.23 2.90
C ASP A 166 12.63 -13.36 4.00
N ASP A 167 12.55 -12.05 3.77
CA ASP A 167 12.11 -11.04 4.74
C ASP A 167 10.59 -11.02 4.96
N GLU A 168 9.82 -11.68 4.10
CA GLU A 168 8.38 -11.84 4.23
C GLU A 168 7.98 -13.12 4.97
N ALA A 169 8.90 -14.07 5.09
CA ALA A 169 8.64 -15.33 5.76
C ALA A 169 8.65 -15.18 7.30
N ASN A 170 7.71 -15.86 7.97
CA ASN A 170 7.64 -15.83 9.43
C ASN A 170 8.70 -16.75 10.04
N GLY A 171 9.63 -16.19 10.79
CA GLY A 171 10.71 -16.92 11.49
C GLY A 171 10.34 -17.49 12.86
N ILE A 172 9.06 -17.50 13.25
CA ILE A 172 8.60 -17.94 14.56
C ILE A 172 7.40 -18.89 14.42
N ILE A 173 7.44 -20.03 15.13
CA ILE A 173 6.29 -20.93 15.25
C ILE A 173 5.41 -20.45 16.41
N ASP A 174 4.15 -20.15 16.13
CA ASP A 174 3.16 -19.79 17.14
C ASP A 174 2.54 -21.07 17.77
N GLU A 175 3.14 -21.51 18.87
CA GLU A 175 2.69 -22.71 19.58
C GLU A 175 1.32 -22.53 20.24
N ASP A 176 0.93 -21.31 20.60
CA ASP A 176 -0.39 -21.05 21.17
C ASP A 176 -1.48 -21.12 20.11
N PHE A 177 -1.18 -20.64 18.90
CA PHE A 177 -2.07 -20.82 17.75
C PHE A 177 -2.28 -22.29 17.40
N LEU A 178 -1.21 -23.08 17.31
CA LEU A 178 -1.30 -24.54 17.07
C LEU A 178 -2.13 -25.23 18.14
N ARG A 179 -1.87 -24.93 19.41
CA ARG A 179 -2.65 -25.48 20.54
C ARG A 179 -4.12 -25.10 20.45
N ALA A 180 -4.45 -23.89 20.01
CA ALA A 180 -5.83 -23.47 19.80
C ALA A 180 -6.53 -24.31 18.73
N LEU A 181 -5.84 -24.66 17.63
CA LEU A 181 -6.37 -25.54 16.59
C LEU A 181 -6.64 -26.96 17.11
N GLU A 182 -5.81 -27.48 18.03
CA GLU A 182 -5.98 -28.82 18.63
C GLU A 182 -7.28 -28.95 19.45
N TYR A 183 -7.84 -27.82 19.97
CA TYR A 183 -9.15 -27.83 20.63
C TYR A 183 -10.32 -28.00 19.66
N GLY A 184 -10.06 -27.90 18.35
CA GLY A 184 -11.02 -28.17 17.30
C GLY A 184 -11.62 -26.94 16.67
N MET A 185 -11.02 -26.45 15.58
CA MET A 185 -11.59 -25.41 14.72
C MET A 185 -12.55 -26.04 13.72
N PRO A 186 -13.85 -25.65 13.68
CA PRO A 186 -14.77 -26.15 12.66
C PRO A 186 -14.40 -25.63 11.26
N PRO A 187 -14.90 -26.27 10.18
CA PRO A 187 -14.75 -25.73 8.83
C PRO A 187 -15.25 -24.30 8.78
N THR A 188 -14.36 -23.38 8.42
CA THR A 188 -14.59 -21.94 8.46
C THR A 188 -13.95 -21.30 7.24
N SER A 189 -14.51 -20.21 6.75
CA SER A 189 -13.88 -19.34 5.76
C SER A 189 -13.78 -17.92 6.31
N GLY A 190 -12.61 -17.33 6.20
CA GLY A 190 -12.32 -15.96 6.58
C GLY A 190 -12.32 -15.02 5.39
N LEU A 191 -12.59 -13.73 5.63
CA LEU A 191 -12.60 -12.68 4.61
C LEU A 191 -12.00 -11.40 5.16
N GLY A 192 -10.98 -10.88 4.50
CA GLY A 192 -10.47 -9.54 4.67
C GLY A 192 -10.90 -8.63 3.52
N ILE A 193 -11.39 -7.44 3.83
CA ILE A 193 -11.72 -6.41 2.82
C ILE A 193 -10.95 -5.13 3.15
N GLY A 194 -10.20 -4.60 2.18
CA GLY A 194 -9.55 -3.31 2.27
C GLY A 194 -10.56 -2.18 2.20
N MET A 195 -11.13 -1.77 3.33
CA MET A 195 -12.20 -0.78 3.39
C MET A 195 -11.82 0.56 2.76
N ASP A 196 -10.60 1.02 3.00
CA ASP A 196 -10.13 2.28 2.40
C ASP A 196 -10.07 2.17 0.87
N ARG A 197 -9.56 1.07 0.34
CA ARG A 197 -9.53 0.82 -1.11
C ARG A 197 -10.94 0.73 -1.70
N LEU A 198 -11.85 0.04 -1.03
CA LEU A 198 -13.25 -0.04 -1.46
C LEU A 198 -13.90 1.35 -1.51
N ILE A 199 -13.69 2.18 -0.49
CA ILE A 199 -14.20 3.55 -0.45
C ILE A 199 -13.60 4.37 -1.59
N MET A 200 -12.30 4.26 -1.85
CA MET A 200 -11.65 4.93 -2.99
C MET A 200 -12.35 4.61 -4.32
N PHE A 201 -12.68 3.34 -4.57
CA PHE A 201 -13.38 2.93 -5.79
C PHE A 201 -14.82 3.45 -5.85
N LEU A 202 -15.56 3.38 -4.74
CA LEU A 202 -16.96 3.81 -4.68
C LEU A 202 -17.12 5.34 -4.78
N THR A 203 -16.09 6.10 -4.40
CA THR A 203 -16.13 7.57 -4.34
C THR A 203 -15.24 8.26 -5.37
N ASN A 204 -14.58 7.49 -6.25
CA ASN A 204 -13.63 7.99 -7.25
C ASN A 204 -12.48 8.84 -6.65
N ASN A 205 -11.94 8.43 -5.53
CA ASN A 205 -10.79 9.07 -4.90
C ASN A 205 -9.52 8.27 -5.17
N ALA A 206 -8.54 8.84 -5.88
CA ALA A 206 -7.32 8.14 -6.25
C ALA A 206 -6.31 8.02 -5.08
N SER A 207 -6.41 8.89 -4.09
CA SER A 207 -5.52 8.92 -2.92
C SER A 207 -6.21 8.39 -1.67
N ILE A 208 -5.54 7.47 -0.96
CA ILE A 208 -6.02 6.95 0.32
C ILE A 208 -6.17 8.06 1.38
N GLN A 209 -5.38 9.14 1.29
CA GLN A 209 -5.46 10.28 2.22
C GLN A 209 -6.81 11.00 2.15
N GLU A 210 -7.50 10.94 1.00
CA GLU A 210 -8.81 11.57 0.81
C GLU A 210 -9.96 10.79 1.44
N VAL A 211 -9.75 9.52 1.76
CA VAL A 211 -10.76 8.64 2.38
C VAL A 211 -10.49 8.33 3.85
N LEU A 212 -9.28 8.59 4.35
CA LEU A 212 -8.94 8.44 5.76
C LEU A 212 -9.45 9.64 6.57
N PHE A 213 -10.15 9.38 7.69
CA PHE A 213 -10.60 10.45 8.60
C PHE A 213 -9.44 11.19 9.29
N PHE A 214 -8.36 10.46 9.62
CA PHE A 214 -7.20 11.00 10.34
C PHE A 214 -5.90 10.49 9.71
N PRO A 215 -5.56 10.94 8.47
CA PRO A 215 -4.34 10.49 7.80
C PRO A 215 -3.12 10.97 8.59
N GLN A 216 -2.18 10.05 8.84
CA GLN A 216 -0.89 10.43 9.38
C GLN A 216 -0.08 11.16 8.30
N MET A 217 0.15 12.44 8.51
CA MET A 217 1.00 13.26 7.64
C MET A 217 2.44 13.16 8.12
N ARG A 218 3.40 13.10 7.19
CA ARG A 218 4.80 13.29 7.57
C ARG A 218 4.95 14.69 8.15
N PRO A 219 5.64 14.85 9.30
CA PRO A 219 5.96 16.18 9.81
C PRO A 219 6.64 17.00 8.70
N GLU A 220 6.17 18.22 8.48
CA GLU A 220 6.89 19.11 7.60
C GLU A 220 8.33 19.23 8.09
N LYS A 221 9.29 18.96 7.20
CA LYS A 221 10.69 19.19 7.53
C LYS A 221 10.83 20.68 7.79
N LYS A 222 10.98 21.07 9.07
CA LYS A 222 11.40 22.43 9.39
C LYS A 222 12.73 22.63 8.68
N VAL A 223 12.72 23.45 7.65
CA VAL A 223 13.94 23.86 6.96
C VAL A 223 14.71 24.72 7.94
N THR A 224 15.70 24.15 8.61
CA THR A 224 16.65 24.90 9.45
C THR A 224 17.64 25.58 8.53
N TYR A 225 17.56 26.90 8.45
CA TYR A 225 18.56 27.70 7.75
C TYR A 225 19.69 28.03 8.73
N GLU A 226 20.94 27.85 8.30
CA GLU A 226 22.10 28.41 9.01
C GLU A 226 22.12 29.92 8.75
N LEU A 227 21.49 30.67 9.66
CA LEU A 227 21.48 32.13 9.58
C LEU A 227 22.79 32.71 10.13
N THR A 228 23.29 33.72 9.46
CA THR A 228 24.39 34.56 9.96
C THR A 228 23.95 35.31 11.23
N GLU A 229 24.89 35.81 12.03
CA GLU A 229 24.59 36.56 13.24
C GLU A 229 23.78 37.86 12.93
N ASP A 230 24.07 38.53 11.79
CA ASP A 230 23.33 39.70 11.35
C ASP A 230 21.88 39.35 10.99
N GLU A 231 21.65 38.19 10.34
CA GLU A 231 20.31 37.67 9.98
C GLU A 231 19.52 37.27 11.25
N LYS A 232 20.13 36.55 12.18
CA LYS A 232 19.53 36.18 13.47
C LYS A 232 19.09 37.41 14.26
N PHE A 233 19.91 38.45 14.23
CA PHE A 233 19.60 39.70 14.91
C PHE A 233 18.39 40.40 14.30
N ILE A 234 18.30 40.50 12.97
CA ILE A 234 17.13 41.07 12.29
C ILE A 234 15.87 40.29 12.59
N VAL A 235 15.93 38.96 12.53
CA VAL A 235 14.80 38.08 12.87
C VAL A 235 14.36 38.33 14.32
N SER A 236 15.27 38.41 15.28
CA SER A 236 14.93 38.67 16.69
C SER A 236 14.25 40.05 16.92
N LEU A 237 14.53 41.02 16.09
CA LEU A 237 13.85 42.33 16.11
C LEU A 237 12.42 42.20 15.53
N LEU A 238 12.22 41.38 14.51
CA LEU A 238 10.92 41.15 13.90
C LEU A 238 10.04 40.20 14.73
N GLU A 239 10.61 39.27 15.48
CA GLU A 239 9.87 38.44 16.44
C GLU A 239 9.20 39.24 17.55
N LYS A 240 9.76 40.41 17.90
CA LYS A 240 9.16 41.32 18.89
C LYS A 240 8.01 42.16 18.32
N GLU A 241 8.11 42.51 17.05
CA GLU A 241 7.13 43.29 16.29
C GLU A 241 7.06 42.69 14.88
N ASN A 242 6.05 41.92 14.57
CA ASN A 242 5.90 41.14 13.33
C ASN A 242 5.99 41.94 12.04
N SER A 243 5.88 43.29 12.12
CA SER A 243 5.91 44.18 10.99
C SER A 243 6.55 45.51 11.42
N GLN A 244 7.61 45.93 10.73
CA GLN A 244 8.28 47.17 11.00
C GLN A 244 8.61 47.93 9.73
N PRO A 245 8.54 49.31 9.73
CA PRO A 245 9.03 50.10 8.60
C PRO A 245 10.51 49.82 8.31
N ILE A 246 10.86 49.63 7.04
CA ILE A 246 12.19 49.20 6.63
C ILE A 246 13.30 50.15 7.15
N GLY A 247 13.04 51.47 7.20
CA GLY A 247 13.96 52.45 7.76
C GLY A 247 14.17 52.27 9.26
N ALA A 248 13.08 52.13 10.01
CA ALA A 248 13.13 51.96 11.47
C ALA A 248 13.83 50.63 11.85
N LEU A 249 13.56 49.55 11.14
CA LEU A 249 14.22 48.25 11.36
C LEU A 249 15.72 48.33 11.06
N LYS A 250 16.11 49.05 9.99
CA LYS A 250 17.51 49.28 9.64
C LYS A 250 18.25 50.08 10.73
N ASP A 251 17.62 51.14 11.25
CA ASP A 251 18.18 51.98 12.31
C ASP A 251 18.32 51.16 13.63
N LYS A 252 17.29 50.37 13.98
CA LYS A 252 17.35 49.45 15.15
C LYS A 252 18.43 48.36 15.03
N SER A 253 18.71 47.90 13.80
CA SER A 253 19.72 46.89 13.56
C SER A 253 21.15 47.40 13.72
N ALA A 254 21.39 48.72 13.60
CA ALA A 254 22.69 49.37 13.61
C ALA A 254 23.72 48.79 12.62
N LEU A 255 23.27 48.05 11.60
CA LEU A 255 24.11 47.41 10.61
C LEU A 255 24.54 48.42 9.54
N SER A 256 25.80 48.34 9.06
CA SER A 256 26.24 49.09 7.92
C SER A 256 25.41 48.74 6.66
N GLY A 257 25.28 49.68 5.71
CA GLY A 257 24.47 49.47 4.50
C GLY A 257 24.76 48.14 3.78
N LYS A 258 26.03 47.78 3.60
CA LYS A 258 26.42 46.50 2.96
C LYS A 258 25.99 45.27 3.76
N LYS A 259 26.13 45.28 5.09
CA LYS A 259 25.71 44.17 5.97
C LYS A 259 24.20 44.05 6.00
N TRP A 260 23.48 45.16 6.10
CA TRP A 260 22.03 45.20 6.04
C TRP A 260 21.49 44.58 4.74
N ASP A 261 22.02 45.03 3.58
CA ASP A 261 21.56 44.57 2.28
C ASP A 261 21.84 43.08 2.08
N ALA A 262 23.00 42.61 2.57
CA ALA A 262 23.35 41.18 2.52
C ALA A 262 22.40 40.32 3.40
N ALA A 263 22.14 40.76 4.63
CA ALA A 263 21.28 40.03 5.56
C ALA A 263 19.82 40.01 5.08
N MET A 264 19.28 41.15 4.63
CA MET A 264 17.91 41.21 4.08
C MET A 264 17.74 40.34 2.83
N LYS A 265 18.76 40.31 1.95
CA LYS A 265 18.77 39.42 0.78
C LYS A 265 18.81 37.96 1.16
N GLY A 266 19.59 37.59 2.17
CA GLY A 266 19.66 36.24 2.71
C GLY A 266 18.32 35.81 3.32
N LEU A 267 17.73 36.63 4.19
CA LEU A 267 16.43 36.37 4.81
C LEU A 267 15.30 36.24 3.77
N ALA A 268 15.27 37.12 2.76
CA ALA A 268 14.30 37.03 1.68
C ALA A 268 14.48 35.77 0.82
N LYS A 269 15.73 35.35 0.55
CA LYS A 269 16.03 34.12 -0.17
C LYS A 269 15.54 32.88 0.58
N HIS A 270 15.59 32.92 1.90
CA HIS A 270 15.09 31.86 2.76
C HIS A 270 13.58 31.93 3.02
N GLY A 271 12.90 32.94 2.49
CA GLY A 271 11.46 33.16 2.70
C GLY A 271 11.10 33.60 4.12
N LEU A 272 12.10 33.99 4.94
CA LEU A 272 11.91 34.40 6.33
C LEU A 272 11.43 35.83 6.49
N THR A 273 11.59 36.66 5.46
CA THR A 273 11.09 38.04 5.45
C THR A 273 10.50 38.40 4.10
N LYS A 274 9.47 39.24 4.13
CA LYS A 274 8.87 39.88 2.93
C LYS A 274 8.79 41.40 3.13
N VAL A 275 8.93 42.13 2.04
CA VAL A 275 8.65 43.56 2.04
C VAL A 275 7.23 43.77 1.50
N VAL A 276 6.38 44.36 2.32
CA VAL A 276 4.98 44.67 1.98
C VAL A 276 4.86 46.19 1.87
N VAL A 277 4.14 46.70 0.87
CA VAL A 277 3.84 48.11 0.70
C VAL A 277 2.48 48.39 1.33
N ASP A 278 2.46 49.29 2.32
CA ASP A 278 1.25 49.76 2.98
C ASP A 278 1.17 51.30 2.85
N GLY A 279 0.36 51.77 1.92
CA GLY A 279 0.33 53.19 1.50
C GLY A 279 1.69 53.64 1.00
N ASP A 280 2.22 54.72 1.58
CA ASP A 280 3.54 55.27 1.27
C ASP A 280 4.70 54.59 2.02
N ASN A 281 4.40 53.62 2.86
CA ASN A 281 5.39 52.94 3.70
C ASN A 281 5.75 51.56 3.16
N LYS A 282 7.05 51.21 3.23
CA LYS A 282 7.53 49.84 3.02
C LYS A 282 7.79 49.18 4.37
N LEU A 283 7.06 48.10 4.63
CA LEU A 283 7.17 47.31 5.85
C LEU A 283 7.92 46.02 5.58
N VAL A 284 8.77 45.62 6.53
CA VAL A 284 9.36 44.27 6.55
C VAL A 284 8.52 43.44 7.48
N VAL A 285 8.05 42.29 7.03
CA VAL A 285 7.25 41.32 7.81
C VAL A 285 7.95 39.99 7.84
N LEU A 286 7.76 39.19 8.93
CA LEU A 286 8.15 37.80 8.97
C LEU A 286 7.32 37.02 7.92
N GLY A 287 8.00 36.11 7.21
CA GLY A 287 7.42 35.28 6.14
C GLY A 287 6.65 34.07 6.65
#